data_d8b7ef0d69b29c16c792a0ab954238ce
#
_entry.id   d8b7ef0d69b29c16c792a0ab954238ce
#
_cell.length_a   1.000
_cell.length_b   1.000
_cell.length_c   1.000
_cell.angle_alpha   90.00
_cell.angle_beta   90.00
_cell.angle_gamma   90.00
#
_symmetry.space_group_name_H-M   'P 1'
#
loop_
_entity.id
_entity.type
_entity.pdbx_description
1 polymer ?
#
loop_
_entity_poly.entity_id
_entity_poly.type
_entity_poly.pdbx_seq_one_letter_code
_entity_poly.pdbx_strand_id
1 'polypeptide(L)'
;MLALAATLSGCSNPPEAAIETWTAPSSSWEEIWRDDFDTPAGTAPDSKHWNVEIRPSGYNEELDYDTDDRKNSFTDGSGNLVIRAIKENYVDPQGVKSSQPFTSARLNTQGKVEQAYGKFEARIKLPVGGKGVWPAFWMLGNDIDDVGWPLCGEVDILEMRGSRPTVIDGSLHGPGYSGGSAYHHYYELASGSYGDAFHVFTFEWTPEGARWLVDGDEYQVKTAAAVKQAGRRWVYDHPFFIIINLAIGGIYDGDPDSSTIFPQEMQVDYVSVSKLGGT
;
A
#
# COMPACT_ATOMS: atom_id res chain seq x y z
N MET A 1 -57.24 -20.48 -22.79
CA MET A 1 -55.80 -20.28 -22.89
C MET A 1 -55.49 -18.81 -22.62
N LEU A 2 -55.11 -18.47 -21.39
CA LEU A 2 -54.67 -17.11 -21.05
C LEU A 2 -53.12 -17.09 -21.10
N ALA A 3 -52.56 -16.22 -21.91
CA ALA A 3 -51.14 -15.97 -21.98
C ALA A 3 -50.74 -14.94 -20.89
N LEU A 4 -49.89 -15.36 -20.00
CA LEU A 4 -49.29 -14.49 -18.97
C LEU A 4 -48.06 -13.78 -19.59
N ALA A 5 -48.17 -12.47 -19.74
CA ALA A 5 -47.04 -11.65 -20.15
C ALA A 5 -46.14 -11.38 -18.92
N ALA A 6 -44.90 -11.91 -18.91
CA ALA A 6 -43.90 -11.59 -17.91
C ALA A 6 -43.24 -10.24 -18.25
N THR A 7 -43.43 -9.25 -17.40
CA THR A 7 -42.73 -7.97 -17.47
C THR A 7 -41.29 -8.16 -16.95
N LEU A 8 -40.32 -8.01 -17.81
CA LEU A 8 -38.90 -7.92 -17.44
C LEU A 8 -38.68 -6.61 -16.67
N SER A 9 -38.45 -6.73 -15.37
CA SER A 9 -38.01 -5.62 -14.52
C SER A 9 -36.58 -5.28 -14.91
N GLY A 10 -36.38 -4.09 -15.48
CA GLY A 10 -35.05 -3.60 -15.83
C GLY A 10 -34.19 -3.42 -14.57
N CYS A 11 -33.06 -4.10 -14.51
CA CYS A 11 -31.99 -3.78 -13.57
C CYS A 11 -31.48 -2.38 -13.94
N SER A 12 -31.88 -1.37 -13.17
CA SER A 12 -31.21 -0.07 -13.19
C SER A 12 -29.79 -0.26 -12.62
N ASN A 13 -28.77 0.08 -13.42
CA ASN A 13 -27.41 0.23 -12.89
C ASN A 13 -27.47 1.18 -11.69
N PRO A 14 -26.73 0.91 -10.59
CA PRO A 14 -26.61 1.87 -9.51
C PRO A 14 -26.09 3.18 -10.10
N PRO A 15 -26.54 4.35 -9.59
CA PRO A 15 -26.05 5.63 -10.08
C PRO A 15 -24.52 5.65 -9.90
N GLU A 16 -23.82 6.02 -10.97
CA GLU A 16 -22.39 6.30 -10.95
C GLU A 16 -22.12 7.26 -9.78
N ALA A 17 -21.29 6.83 -8.84
CA ALA A 17 -21.01 7.63 -7.66
C ALA A 17 -20.49 8.99 -8.15
N ALA A 18 -21.13 10.07 -7.71
CA ALA A 18 -20.71 11.42 -8.06
C ALA A 18 -19.22 11.55 -7.71
N ILE A 19 -18.39 12.00 -8.69
CA ILE A 19 -16.98 12.25 -8.46
C ILE A 19 -16.89 13.29 -7.34
N GLU A 20 -16.34 12.88 -6.19
CA GLU A 20 -16.10 13.79 -5.09
C GLU A 20 -15.05 14.80 -5.56
N THR A 21 -15.36 16.09 -5.50
CA THR A 21 -14.39 17.13 -5.82
C THR A 21 -13.71 17.57 -4.53
N TRP A 22 -12.42 17.39 -4.45
CA TRP A 22 -11.56 17.98 -3.43
C TRP A 22 -10.59 18.93 -4.12
N THR A 23 -10.50 20.16 -3.60
CA THR A 23 -9.53 21.10 -4.12
C THR A 23 -8.27 20.99 -3.29
N ALA A 24 -7.17 20.59 -3.92
CA ALA A 24 -5.87 20.60 -3.28
C ALA A 24 -5.59 21.98 -2.66
N PRO A 25 -4.93 22.03 -1.50
CA PRO A 25 -4.52 23.30 -0.92
C PRO A 25 -3.72 24.12 -1.93
N SER A 26 -3.99 25.42 -2.02
CA SER A 26 -3.23 26.34 -2.88
C SER A 26 -1.80 26.60 -2.38
N SER A 27 -1.46 26.12 -1.16
CA SER A 27 -0.14 26.19 -0.55
C SER A 27 0.80 25.12 -1.11
N SER A 28 2.08 25.47 -1.24
CA SER A 28 3.12 24.51 -1.65
C SER A 28 3.38 23.48 -0.55
N TRP A 29 3.73 22.27 -0.97
CA TRP A 29 4.24 21.25 -0.06
C TRP A 29 5.70 21.55 0.30
N GLU A 30 6.03 21.50 1.59
CA GLU A 30 7.40 21.62 2.13
C GLU A 30 7.86 20.23 2.56
N GLU A 31 8.88 19.67 1.90
CA GLU A 31 9.45 18.38 2.28
C GLU A 31 10.08 18.48 3.68
N ILE A 32 9.67 17.58 4.57
CA ILE A 32 10.15 17.51 5.96
C ILE A 32 10.99 16.26 6.24
N TRP A 33 10.88 15.25 5.41
CA TRP A 33 11.66 14.03 5.49
C TRP A 33 11.74 13.35 4.12
N ARG A 34 12.90 12.75 3.86
CA ARG A 34 13.17 11.97 2.65
C ARG A 34 14.24 10.91 2.94
N ASP A 35 14.09 9.73 2.36
CA ASP A 35 15.11 8.70 2.27
C ASP A 35 15.30 8.33 0.79
N ASP A 36 16.51 8.60 0.28
CA ASP A 36 16.91 8.29 -1.12
C ASP A 36 17.69 6.97 -1.20
N PHE A 37 17.85 6.25 -0.10
CA PHE A 37 18.56 4.97 -0.01
C PHE A 37 19.98 5.00 -0.59
N ASP A 38 20.63 6.17 -0.57
CA ASP A 38 21.98 6.42 -1.09
C ASP A 38 23.05 5.83 -0.17
N THR A 39 23.13 4.50 -0.13
CA THR A 39 24.10 3.75 0.66
C THR A 39 24.74 2.65 -0.19
N PRO A 40 25.92 2.12 0.19
CA PRO A 40 26.57 1.04 -0.57
C PRO A 40 25.69 -0.20 -0.72
N ALA A 41 25.87 -0.94 -1.81
CA ALA A 41 25.15 -2.18 -2.08
C ALA A 41 25.22 -3.18 -0.91
N GLY A 42 24.10 -3.80 -0.59
CA GLY A 42 23.97 -4.76 0.50
C GLY A 42 23.84 -4.13 1.90
N THR A 43 23.72 -2.80 1.98
CA THR A 43 23.48 -2.10 3.26
C THR A 43 22.04 -2.31 3.73
N ALA A 44 21.83 -2.38 5.05
CA ALA A 44 20.53 -2.39 5.67
C ALA A 44 19.80 -1.05 5.46
N PRO A 45 18.46 -1.04 5.42
CA PRO A 45 17.68 0.19 5.61
C PRO A 45 18.11 0.90 6.90
N ASP A 46 18.20 2.24 6.88
CA ASP A 46 18.66 3.00 8.04
C ASP A 46 17.71 2.81 9.24
N SER A 47 18.21 2.18 10.29
CA SER A 47 17.46 1.92 11.51
C SER A 47 17.00 3.18 12.27
N LYS A 48 17.46 4.37 11.90
CA LYS A 48 16.91 5.62 12.42
C LYS A 48 15.53 5.93 11.85
N HIS A 49 15.24 5.45 10.65
CA HIS A 49 13.99 5.71 9.93
C HIS A 49 13.11 4.47 9.84
N TRP A 50 13.72 3.27 9.72
CA TRP A 50 13.00 2.03 9.44
C TRP A 50 13.11 1.01 10.57
N ASN A 51 11.99 0.40 10.89
CA ASN A 51 11.94 -0.88 11.58
C ASN A 51 11.79 -1.97 10.51
N VAL A 52 12.56 -3.05 10.62
CA VAL A 52 12.37 -4.25 9.81
C VAL A 52 11.66 -5.28 10.67
N GLU A 53 10.49 -5.73 10.26
CA GLU A 53 9.73 -6.72 11.02
C GLU A 53 10.32 -8.12 10.83
N ILE A 54 10.32 -8.92 11.92
CA ILE A 54 10.80 -10.31 11.92
C ILE A 54 9.66 -11.15 12.46
N ARG A 55 8.90 -11.78 11.56
CA ARG A 55 7.73 -12.56 11.94
C ARG A 55 7.23 -13.45 10.81
N PRO A 56 6.54 -14.58 11.11
CA PRO A 56 5.72 -15.21 10.10
C PRO A 56 4.63 -14.21 9.70
N SER A 57 4.53 -13.88 8.43
CA SER A 57 3.34 -13.27 7.91
C SER A 57 2.19 -14.25 8.06
N GLY A 58 1.12 -13.87 8.63
CA GLY A 58 -0.02 -14.75 8.91
C GLY A 58 -1.31 -13.95 8.86
N TYR A 59 -1.19 -12.65 8.66
CA TYR A 59 -2.32 -11.79 8.37
C TYR A 59 -2.79 -12.06 6.93
N ASN A 60 -4.08 -12.02 6.71
CA ASN A 60 -4.66 -12.20 5.38
C ASN A 60 -4.26 -13.48 4.66
N GLU A 61 -3.87 -14.54 5.38
CA GLU A 61 -3.42 -15.85 4.82
C GLU A 61 -2.14 -15.75 3.96
N GLU A 62 -1.29 -14.74 4.20
CA GLU A 62 -0.01 -14.59 3.54
C GLU A 62 0.93 -15.77 3.83
N LEU A 63 1.81 -16.10 2.87
CA LEU A 63 2.65 -17.30 2.87
C LEU A 63 4.14 -17.00 3.06
N ASP A 64 4.51 -15.77 3.34
CA ASP A 64 5.89 -15.37 3.56
C ASP A 64 6.23 -15.24 5.05
N TYR A 65 7.51 -15.28 5.35
CA TYR A 65 8.12 -14.91 6.63
C TYR A 65 8.92 -13.64 6.40
N ASP A 66 8.55 -12.56 7.08
CA ASP A 66 9.31 -11.30 7.07
C ASP A 66 10.62 -11.47 7.84
N THR A 67 11.73 -11.07 7.23
CA THR A 67 13.07 -11.20 7.81
C THR A 67 13.85 -9.88 7.74
N ASP A 68 14.86 -9.74 8.59
CA ASP A 68 15.88 -8.69 8.51
C ASP A 68 17.13 -9.11 7.72
N ASP A 69 17.07 -10.26 7.05
CA ASP A 69 18.16 -10.76 6.22
C ASP A 69 18.47 -9.82 5.03
N ARG A 70 19.76 -9.57 4.81
CA ARG A 70 20.21 -8.75 3.66
C ARG A 70 19.85 -9.34 2.29
N LYS A 71 19.36 -10.56 2.22
CA LYS A 71 18.81 -11.14 0.98
C LYS A 71 17.37 -10.69 0.70
N ASN A 72 16.62 -10.24 1.73
CA ASN A 72 15.23 -9.83 1.61
C ASN A 72 15.04 -8.30 1.62
N SER A 73 15.88 -7.54 2.37
CA SER A 73 15.86 -6.06 2.33
C SER A 73 17.26 -5.49 2.37
N PHE A 74 17.62 -4.69 1.35
CA PHE A 74 18.97 -4.13 1.17
C PHE A 74 18.95 -2.99 0.17
N THR A 75 19.98 -2.13 0.22
CA THR A 75 20.20 -1.12 -0.83
C THR A 75 21.05 -1.71 -1.94
N ASP A 76 20.76 -1.35 -3.19
CA ASP A 76 21.46 -1.90 -4.38
C ASP A 76 22.77 -1.17 -4.71
N GLY A 77 23.07 -0.06 -4.03
CA GLY A 77 24.22 0.80 -4.29
C GLY A 77 24.04 1.76 -5.46
N SER A 78 22.82 1.85 -5.98
CA SER A 78 22.44 2.75 -7.08
C SER A 78 21.29 3.69 -6.66
N GLY A 79 21.11 3.87 -5.34
CA GLY A 79 20.05 4.72 -4.78
C GLY A 79 18.70 4.02 -4.67
N ASN A 80 18.64 2.69 -4.60
CA ASN A 80 17.37 2.01 -4.39
C ASN A 80 17.41 1.08 -3.18
N LEU A 81 16.32 1.08 -2.42
CA LEU A 81 15.97 -0.02 -1.52
C LEU A 81 15.37 -1.16 -2.37
N VAL A 82 15.84 -2.37 -2.16
CA VAL A 82 15.27 -3.59 -2.75
C VAL A 82 14.58 -4.39 -1.66
N ILE A 83 13.31 -4.72 -1.86
CA ILE A 83 12.58 -5.73 -1.10
C ILE A 83 12.43 -6.94 -2.01
N ARG A 84 12.94 -8.10 -1.55
CA ARG A 84 13.02 -9.32 -2.34
C ARG A 84 12.29 -10.47 -1.66
N ALA A 85 11.32 -11.04 -2.35
CA ALA A 85 10.66 -12.26 -1.96
C ALA A 85 11.34 -13.47 -2.59
N ILE A 86 11.64 -14.47 -1.77
CA ILE A 86 12.38 -15.67 -2.16
C ILE A 86 11.59 -16.92 -1.76
N LYS A 87 11.53 -17.90 -2.66
CA LYS A 87 10.99 -19.23 -2.32
C LYS A 87 12.08 -20.08 -1.69
N GLU A 88 11.97 -20.33 -0.38
CA GLU A 88 12.98 -21.08 0.36
C GLU A 88 12.42 -21.75 1.63
N ASN A 89 13.17 -22.72 2.17
CA ASN A 89 12.91 -23.26 3.49
C ASN A 89 13.68 -22.43 4.52
N TYR A 90 13.01 -21.51 5.18
CA TYR A 90 13.62 -20.62 6.16
C TYR A 90 13.73 -21.28 7.54
N VAL A 91 14.84 -21.05 8.21
CA VAL A 91 15.06 -21.37 9.63
C VAL A 91 15.40 -20.05 10.32
N ASP A 92 14.63 -19.70 11.33
CA ASP A 92 14.82 -18.44 12.05
C ASP A 92 16.12 -18.45 12.89
N PRO A 93 16.56 -17.29 13.42
CA PRO A 93 17.77 -17.22 14.23
C PRO A 93 17.74 -18.07 15.50
N GLN A 94 16.59 -18.51 15.95
CA GLN A 94 16.39 -19.39 17.11
C GLN A 94 16.46 -20.88 16.71
N GLY A 95 16.64 -21.19 15.44
CA GLY A 95 16.72 -22.54 14.91
C GLY A 95 15.36 -23.18 14.65
N VAL A 96 14.28 -22.40 14.65
CA VAL A 96 12.93 -22.89 14.35
C VAL A 96 12.68 -22.83 12.85
N LYS A 97 12.31 -23.95 12.25
CA LYS A 97 11.94 -24.01 10.83
C LYS A 97 10.59 -23.32 10.63
N SER A 98 10.57 -22.33 9.75
CA SER A 98 9.32 -21.70 9.32
C SER A 98 8.41 -22.71 8.59
N SER A 99 7.11 -22.60 8.82
CA SER A 99 6.09 -23.29 8.00
C SER A 99 5.82 -22.53 6.68
N GLN A 100 6.24 -21.28 6.59
CA GLN A 100 6.04 -20.45 5.40
C GLN A 100 7.04 -20.84 4.31
N PRO A 101 6.58 -21.03 3.05
CA PRO A 101 7.45 -21.48 1.95
C PRO A 101 8.20 -20.34 1.28
N PHE A 102 8.04 -19.10 1.75
CA PHE A 102 8.70 -17.92 1.21
C PHE A 102 9.28 -17.08 2.34
N THR A 103 10.31 -16.30 2.02
CA THR A 103 10.77 -15.16 2.84
C THR A 103 10.62 -13.88 2.07
N SER A 104 10.35 -12.79 2.79
CA SER A 104 10.24 -11.44 2.26
C SER A 104 10.68 -10.42 3.31
N ALA A 105 10.30 -9.16 3.12
CA ALA A 105 10.51 -8.14 4.13
C ALA A 105 9.34 -7.14 4.18
N ARG A 106 9.07 -6.68 5.42
CA ARG A 106 8.16 -5.60 5.74
C ARG A 106 8.91 -4.57 6.60
N LEU A 107 8.92 -3.34 6.10
CA LEU A 107 9.53 -2.20 6.75
C LEU A 107 8.45 -1.23 7.21
N ASN A 108 8.63 -0.62 8.38
CA ASN A 108 7.73 0.44 8.84
C ASN A 108 8.51 1.57 9.52
N THR A 109 7.86 2.75 9.64
CA THR A 109 8.43 3.93 10.28
C THR A 109 7.82 4.24 11.65
N GLN A 110 7.09 3.30 12.28
CA GLN A 110 6.43 3.49 13.56
C GLN A 110 7.41 3.95 14.65
N GLY A 111 7.05 5.02 15.35
CA GLY A 111 7.89 5.65 16.39
C GLY A 111 9.11 6.42 15.85
N LYS A 112 9.26 6.58 14.53
CA LYS A 112 10.41 7.22 13.89
C LYS A 112 10.03 8.34 12.93
N VAL A 113 9.20 8.04 11.92
CA VAL A 113 8.65 9.02 10.98
C VAL A 113 7.15 8.83 10.95
N GLU A 114 6.45 9.77 11.56
CA GLU A 114 4.99 9.79 11.67
C GLU A 114 4.49 11.21 11.41
N GLN A 115 3.43 11.34 10.65
CA GLN A 115 2.90 12.64 10.28
C GLN A 115 1.36 12.59 10.18
N ALA A 116 0.70 13.58 10.78
CA ALA A 116 -0.71 13.86 10.52
C ALA A 116 -0.81 14.89 9.42
N TYR A 117 -1.61 14.60 8.41
CA TYR A 117 -1.75 15.41 7.21
C TYR A 117 -0.42 15.61 6.46
N GLY A 118 -0.48 15.79 5.18
CA GLY A 118 0.72 15.96 4.39
C GLY A 118 0.61 15.34 3.00
N LYS A 119 1.74 15.36 2.30
CA LYS A 119 1.96 14.60 1.07
C LYS A 119 2.94 13.48 1.38
N PHE A 120 2.52 12.25 1.15
CA PHE A 120 3.33 11.03 1.24
C PHE A 120 3.58 10.54 -0.17
N GLU A 121 4.82 10.34 -0.52
CA GLU A 121 5.22 10.02 -1.89
C GLU A 121 6.33 9.00 -1.90
N ALA A 122 6.25 8.02 -2.80
CA ALA A 122 7.32 7.10 -3.07
C ALA A 122 7.45 6.86 -4.57
N ARG A 123 8.69 6.71 -5.04
CA ARG A 123 8.99 6.31 -6.41
C ARG A 123 9.41 4.85 -6.41
N ILE A 124 8.55 4.00 -6.97
CA ILE A 124 8.66 2.55 -6.85
C ILE A 124 8.56 1.89 -8.23
N LYS A 125 9.42 0.90 -8.46
CA LYS A 125 9.26 -0.09 -9.52
C LYS A 125 8.77 -1.38 -8.88
N LEU A 126 7.55 -1.80 -9.26
CA LEU A 126 6.91 -2.98 -8.69
C LEU A 126 7.52 -4.28 -9.24
N PRO A 127 7.25 -5.43 -8.60
CA PRO A 127 7.61 -6.73 -9.16
C PRO A 127 6.99 -6.94 -10.54
N VAL A 128 7.61 -7.80 -11.35
CA VAL A 128 7.08 -8.12 -12.69
C VAL A 128 5.72 -8.82 -12.67
N GLY A 129 5.28 -9.26 -11.49
CA GLY A 129 3.97 -9.87 -11.28
C GLY A 129 4.01 -11.40 -11.27
N GLY A 130 2.86 -11.99 -11.48
CA GLY A 130 2.54 -13.39 -11.25
C GLY A 130 1.58 -13.52 -10.08
N LYS A 131 0.66 -14.48 -10.16
CA LYS A 131 -0.37 -14.66 -9.13
C LYS A 131 0.24 -14.81 -7.73
N GLY A 132 -0.39 -14.17 -6.73
CA GLY A 132 0.04 -14.22 -5.34
C GLY A 132 1.24 -13.31 -5.00
N VAL A 133 1.62 -12.37 -5.88
CA VAL A 133 2.61 -11.33 -5.59
C VAL A 133 1.86 -10.06 -5.19
N TRP A 134 2.10 -9.57 -3.96
CA TRP A 134 1.33 -8.50 -3.35
C TRP A 134 2.25 -7.42 -2.75
N PRO A 135 2.81 -6.52 -3.56
CA PRO A 135 3.54 -5.35 -3.09
C PRO A 135 2.58 -4.29 -2.57
N ALA A 136 2.98 -3.57 -1.51
CA ALA A 136 2.22 -2.49 -0.93
C ALA A 136 3.11 -1.34 -0.43
N PHE A 137 2.58 -0.11 -0.58
CA PHE A 137 3.04 1.12 0.06
C PHE A 137 1.83 1.76 0.72
N TRP A 138 1.79 1.79 2.04
CA TRP A 138 0.61 2.06 2.82
C TRP A 138 0.93 2.62 4.20
N MET A 139 -0.09 2.95 4.98
CA MET A 139 0.07 3.58 6.29
C MET A 139 -0.96 3.08 7.30
N LEU A 140 -0.58 3.04 8.57
CA LEU A 140 -1.47 2.83 9.72
C LEU A 140 -1.40 4.00 10.70
N GLY A 141 -2.53 4.26 11.38
CA GLY A 141 -2.56 5.20 12.49
C GLY A 141 -1.62 4.79 13.61
N ASN A 142 -0.89 5.76 14.17
CA ASN A 142 0.15 5.49 15.18
C ASN A 142 -0.42 5.03 16.54
N ASP A 143 -1.74 5.16 16.73
CA ASP A 143 -2.47 4.67 17.89
C ASP A 143 -2.96 3.21 17.78
N ILE A 144 -2.48 2.46 16.76
CA ILE A 144 -2.90 1.08 16.50
C ILE A 144 -2.75 0.17 17.70
N ASP A 145 -1.71 0.35 18.50
CA ASP A 145 -1.45 -0.47 19.68
C ASP A 145 -2.46 -0.19 20.81
N ASP A 146 -3.10 0.98 20.81
CA ASP A 146 -4.08 1.39 21.80
C ASP A 146 -5.52 1.06 21.39
N VAL A 147 -5.88 1.33 20.12
CA VAL A 147 -7.26 1.22 19.65
C VAL A 147 -7.51 0.03 18.74
N GLY A 148 -6.47 -0.53 18.13
CA GLY A 148 -6.53 -1.65 17.19
C GLY A 148 -7.12 -1.28 15.82
N TRP A 149 -6.94 -2.20 14.86
CA TRP A 149 -7.52 -2.08 13.51
C TRP A 149 -9.00 -2.51 13.53
N PRO A 150 -9.92 -1.85 12.78
CA PRO A 150 -9.68 -0.71 11.88
C PRO A 150 -9.92 0.66 12.53
N LEU A 151 -9.91 0.75 13.86
CA LEU A 151 -10.18 2.02 14.57
C LEU A 151 -9.04 3.02 14.43
N CYS A 152 -7.80 2.55 14.30
CA CYS A 152 -6.62 3.38 14.02
C CYS A 152 -6.63 4.00 12.62
N GLY A 153 -7.45 3.48 11.70
CA GLY A 153 -7.40 3.84 10.28
C GLY A 153 -6.25 3.18 9.54
N GLU A 154 -6.44 2.99 8.23
CA GLU A 154 -5.45 2.50 7.29
C GLU A 154 -5.61 3.23 5.96
N VAL A 155 -4.50 3.57 5.35
CA VAL A 155 -4.44 4.21 4.04
C VAL A 155 -3.54 3.37 3.14
N ASP A 156 -4.11 2.80 2.10
CA ASP A 156 -3.32 2.12 1.07
C ASP A 156 -3.08 3.11 -0.06
N ILE A 157 -1.82 3.56 -0.18
CA ILE A 157 -1.41 4.46 -1.26
C ILE A 157 -1.26 3.67 -2.54
N LEU A 158 -0.77 2.45 -2.41
CA LEU A 158 -0.53 1.49 -3.48
C LEU A 158 -0.67 0.08 -2.96
N GLU A 159 -1.52 -0.71 -3.60
CA GLU A 159 -1.50 -2.16 -3.57
C GLU A 159 -1.58 -2.70 -5.00
N MET A 160 -0.88 -3.80 -5.32
CA MET A 160 -1.00 -4.46 -6.61
C MET A 160 -1.24 -5.96 -6.43
N ARG A 161 -2.18 -6.50 -7.22
CA ARG A 161 -2.27 -7.94 -7.44
C ARG A 161 -1.31 -8.32 -8.56
N GLY A 162 -0.35 -9.20 -8.27
CA GLY A 162 0.60 -9.65 -9.26
C GLY A 162 -0.03 -10.35 -10.47
N SER A 163 -1.26 -10.91 -10.31
CA SER A 163 -2.07 -11.42 -11.42
C SER A 163 -2.61 -10.32 -12.35
N ARG A 164 -2.52 -9.03 -11.93
CA ARG A 164 -2.97 -7.86 -12.69
C ARG A 164 -1.91 -6.74 -12.66
N PRO A 165 -0.73 -6.94 -13.26
CA PRO A 165 0.43 -6.07 -13.08
C PRO A 165 0.29 -4.68 -13.75
N THR A 166 -0.84 -4.42 -14.42
CA THR A 166 -1.20 -3.11 -15.01
C THR A 166 -2.10 -2.28 -14.11
N VAL A 167 -2.58 -2.84 -12.99
CA VAL A 167 -3.61 -2.23 -12.11
C VAL A 167 -3.11 -2.15 -10.69
N ILE A 168 -3.25 -0.96 -10.09
CA ILE A 168 -3.10 -0.76 -8.65
C ILE A 168 -4.42 -0.41 -8.00
N ASP A 169 -4.47 -0.54 -6.69
CA ASP A 169 -5.58 -0.15 -5.82
C ASP A 169 -5.09 0.85 -4.77
N GLY A 170 -5.87 1.91 -4.54
CA GLY A 170 -5.72 2.80 -3.40
C GLY A 170 -6.95 2.72 -2.51
N SER A 171 -6.78 2.63 -1.19
CA SER A 171 -7.90 2.42 -0.28
C SER A 171 -7.84 3.24 1.01
N LEU A 172 -9.02 3.35 1.64
CA LEU A 172 -9.18 3.78 3.03
C LEU A 172 -9.95 2.74 3.81
N HIS A 173 -9.39 2.29 4.93
CA HIS A 173 -10.02 1.40 5.88
C HIS A 173 -10.26 2.11 7.22
N GLY A 174 -11.46 1.97 7.74
CA GLY A 174 -11.87 2.53 9.03
C GLY A 174 -13.11 1.84 9.57
N PRO A 175 -13.64 2.29 10.74
CA PRO A 175 -14.77 1.64 11.38
C PRO A 175 -16.02 1.63 10.51
N GLY A 176 -16.44 0.43 10.11
CA GLY A 176 -17.59 0.18 9.24
C GLY A 176 -17.32 0.33 7.73
N TYR A 177 -16.09 0.55 7.31
CA TYR A 177 -15.63 0.54 5.92
C TYR A 177 -14.20 -0.03 5.86
N SER A 178 -14.08 -1.34 6.05
CA SER A 178 -12.79 -2.03 6.07
C SER A 178 -12.87 -3.37 5.34
N GLY A 179 -11.72 -3.95 4.99
CA GLY A 179 -11.65 -5.15 4.17
C GLY A 179 -12.41 -4.96 2.85
N GLY A 180 -13.25 -5.89 2.45
CA GLY A 180 -14.03 -5.82 1.20
C GLY A 180 -15.08 -4.69 1.14
N SER A 181 -15.22 -3.88 2.21
CA SER A 181 -16.11 -2.71 2.27
C SER A 181 -15.35 -1.39 2.32
N ALA A 182 -14.04 -1.40 2.14
CA ALA A 182 -13.19 -0.20 2.11
C ALA A 182 -13.63 0.77 1.02
N TYR A 183 -13.32 2.04 1.20
CA TYR A 183 -13.36 3.00 0.09
C TYR A 183 -12.12 2.78 -0.74
N HIS A 184 -12.26 2.34 -1.99
CA HIS A 184 -11.14 2.04 -2.87
C HIS A 184 -11.42 2.44 -4.31
N HIS A 185 -10.36 2.62 -5.09
CA HIS A 185 -10.44 2.81 -6.53
C HIS A 185 -9.20 2.26 -7.22
N TYR A 186 -9.43 1.62 -8.38
CA TYR A 186 -8.35 1.09 -9.21
C TYR A 186 -7.85 2.13 -10.19
N TYR A 187 -6.53 2.11 -10.44
CA TYR A 187 -5.91 2.85 -11.52
C TYR A 187 -5.16 1.87 -12.43
N GLU A 188 -5.51 1.89 -13.71
CA GLU A 188 -4.92 1.03 -14.73
C GLU A 188 -4.01 1.84 -15.66
N LEU A 189 -2.78 1.38 -15.86
CA LEU A 189 -1.87 1.98 -16.84
C LEU A 189 -2.43 1.86 -18.25
N ALA A 190 -2.29 2.92 -19.04
CA ALA A 190 -2.70 2.92 -20.44
C ALA A 190 -1.88 1.93 -21.31
N SER A 191 -0.66 1.59 -20.89
CA SER A 191 0.22 0.63 -21.56
C SER A 191 1.34 0.16 -20.62
N GLY A 192 1.93 -1.01 -20.89
CA GLY A 192 3.01 -1.57 -20.09
C GLY A 192 2.51 -2.17 -18.79
N SER A 193 3.40 -2.30 -17.81
CA SER A 193 3.13 -2.77 -16.47
C SER A 193 3.92 -1.97 -15.43
N TYR A 194 3.49 -1.98 -14.18
CA TYR A 194 4.21 -1.34 -13.07
C TYR A 194 5.59 -1.95 -12.79
N GLY A 195 5.87 -3.15 -13.34
CA GLY A 195 7.19 -3.79 -13.28
C GLY A 195 8.16 -3.33 -14.38
N ASP A 196 7.72 -2.56 -15.38
CA ASP A 196 8.58 -2.13 -16.50
C ASP A 196 9.42 -0.91 -16.15
N ALA A 197 8.90 0.00 -15.32
CA ALA A 197 9.53 1.27 -14.98
C ALA A 197 9.23 1.69 -13.53
N PHE A 198 9.94 2.72 -13.05
CA PHE A 198 9.59 3.41 -11.81
C PHE A 198 8.40 4.35 -12.05
N HIS A 199 7.44 4.31 -11.12
CA HIS A 199 6.29 5.19 -11.07
C HIS A 199 6.26 5.92 -9.74
N VAL A 200 5.67 7.11 -9.71
CA VAL A 200 5.52 7.93 -8.50
C VAL A 200 4.11 7.75 -7.96
N PHE A 201 4.00 7.21 -6.75
CA PHE A 201 2.75 7.03 -6.03
C PHE A 201 2.65 8.09 -4.95
N THR A 202 1.56 8.86 -4.98
CA THR A 202 1.38 10.02 -4.11
C THR A 202 0.03 9.95 -3.40
N PHE A 203 0.05 10.26 -2.12
CA PHE A 203 -1.13 10.49 -1.29
C PHE A 203 -1.04 11.87 -0.68
N GLU A 204 -2.00 12.73 -1.00
CA GLU A 204 -2.13 14.05 -0.39
C GLU A 204 -3.33 14.07 0.55
N TRP A 205 -3.12 14.54 1.76
CA TRP A 205 -4.08 14.44 2.84
C TRP A 205 -4.13 15.71 3.69
N THR A 206 -5.37 16.19 3.93
CA THR A 206 -5.69 17.33 4.78
C THR A 206 -6.86 16.98 5.71
N PRO A 207 -7.23 17.86 6.67
CA PRO A 207 -8.41 17.64 7.50
C PRO A 207 -9.73 17.46 6.72
N GLU A 208 -9.82 18.02 5.50
CA GLU A 208 -11.01 18.00 4.66
C GLU A 208 -11.15 16.72 3.84
N GLY A 209 -10.02 16.06 3.52
CA GLY A 209 -10.03 14.87 2.68
C GLY A 209 -8.65 14.49 2.17
N ALA A 210 -8.65 13.57 1.23
CA ALA A 210 -7.43 13.03 0.64
C ALA A 210 -7.62 12.71 -0.84
N ARG A 211 -6.48 12.62 -1.57
CA ARG A 211 -6.43 12.16 -2.95
C ARG A 211 -5.21 11.29 -3.21
N TRP A 212 -5.34 10.43 -4.20
CA TRP A 212 -4.30 9.54 -4.69
C TRP A 212 -3.92 9.92 -6.11
N LEU A 213 -2.62 9.89 -6.39
CA LEU A 213 -2.10 10.18 -7.72
C LEU A 213 -1.05 9.11 -8.11
N VAL A 214 -1.00 8.82 -9.40
CA VAL A 214 0.07 8.05 -10.04
C VAL A 214 0.71 8.91 -11.10
N ASP A 215 2.03 9.14 -11.02
CA ASP A 215 2.80 9.99 -11.93
C ASP A 215 2.21 11.42 -12.09
N GLY A 216 1.53 11.90 -11.05
CA GLY A 216 0.85 13.19 -11.03
C GLY A 216 -0.61 13.16 -11.50
N ASP A 217 -1.10 12.05 -12.05
CA ASP A 217 -2.49 11.88 -12.46
C ASP A 217 -3.36 11.49 -11.26
N GLU A 218 -4.31 12.35 -10.89
CA GLU A 218 -5.28 12.09 -9.83
C GLU A 218 -6.29 11.04 -10.28
N TYR A 219 -6.44 9.96 -9.51
CA TYR A 219 -7.40 8.89 -9.84
C TYR A 219 -8.44 8.64 -8.77
N GLN A 220 -8.22 9.11 -7.55
CA GLN A 220 -9.15 8.95 -6.45
C GLN A 220 -9.15 10.17 -5.54
N VAL A 221 -10.35 10.55 -5.08
CA VAL A 221 -10.57 11.54 -4.03
C VAL A 221 -11.53 10.98 -3.00
N LYS A 222 -11.27 11.25 -1.72
CA LYS A 222 -12.20 10.94 -0.62
C LYS A 222 -12.24 12.07 0.38
N THR A 223 -13.44 12.59 0.64
CA THR A 223 -13.62 13.70 1.58
C THR A 223 -14.13 13.23 2.94
N ALA A 224 -13.66 13.90 4.00
CA ALA A 224 -14.15 13.66 5.36
C ALA A 224 -15.68 13.92 5.46
N ALA A 225 -16.18 14.88 4.69
CA ALA A 225 -17.60 15.21 4.63
C ALA A 225 -18.44 14.05 4.07
N ALA A 226 -18.00 13.43 2.96
CA ALA A 226 -18.71 12.31 2.36
C ALA A 226 -18.74 11.07 3.26
N VAL A 227 -17.64 10.77 3.94
CA VAL A 227 -17.57 9.66 4.91
C VAL A 227 -18.55 9.89 6.07
N LYS A 228 -18.57 11.12 6.61
CA LYS A 228 -19.52 11.51 7.69
C LYS A 228 -20.98 11.50 7.21
N GLN A 229 -21.24 11.97 5.99
CA GLN A 229 -22.58 11.93 5.39
C GLN A 229 -23.09 10.49 5.19
N ALA A 230 -22.20 9.54 4.92
CA ALA A 230 -22.50 8.12 4.88
C ALA A 230 -22.73 7.49 6.28
N GLY A 231 -22.75 8.30 7.35
CA GLY A 231 -22.92 7.84 8.73
C GLY A 231 -21.66 7.13 9.29
N ARG A 232 -20.50 7.38 8.72
CA ARG A 232 -19.24 6.73 9.07
C ARG A 232 -18.28 7.70 9.78
N ARG A 233 -17.35 7.15 10.55
CA ARG A 233 -16.35 7.96 11.25
C ARG A 233 -15.14 8.17 10.34
N TRP A 234 -14.72 9.44 10.18
CA TRP A 234 -13.42 9.80 9.63
C TRP A 234 -12.37 9.64 10.71
N VAL A 235 -11.43 8.75 10.56
CA VAL A 235 -10.40 8.43 11.56
C VAL A 235 -9.00 8.92 11.18
N TYR A 236 -8.88 9.66 10.09
CA TYR A 236 -7.61 10.16 9.57
C TYR A 236 -7.38 11.60 10.08
N ASP A 237 -7.21 11.74 11.41
CA ASP A 237 -7.07 13.03 12.10
C ASP A 237 -5.94 13.03 13.16
N HIS A 238 -5.05 12.04 13.08
CA HIS A 238 -3.88 11.85 13.95
C HIS A 238 -2.68 11.36 13.11
N PRO A 239 -1.45 11.25 13.68
CA PRO A 239 -0.30 10.80 12.89
C PRO A 239 -0.42 9.36 12.40
N PHE A 240 0.08 9.11 11.19
CA PHE A 240 0.22 7.81 10.57
C PHE A 240 1.69 7.53 10.27
N PHE A 241 2.08 6.27 10.34
CA PHE A 241 3.39 5.79 9.95
C PHE A 241 3.32 5.00 8.64
N ILE A 242 4.42 5.01 7.90
CA ILE A 242 4.55 4.37 6.59
C ILE A 242 4.91 2.89 6.77
N ILE A 243 4.37 2.05 5.87
CA ILE A 243 4.72 0.65 5.74
C ILE A 243 5.00 0.36 4.26
N ILE A 244 6.06 -0.41 3.99
CA ILE A 244 6.40 -0.92 2.66
C ILE A 244 6.70 -2.41 2.80
N ASN A 245 6.03 -3.24 2.01
CA ASN A 245 6.26 -4.68 2.03
C ASN A 245 6.00 -5.34 0.67
N LEU A 246 6.47 -6.56 0.55
CA LEU A 246 6.18 -7.44 -0.59
C LEU A 246 5.65 -8.75 -0.04
N ALA A 247 4.33 -8.85 0.16
CA ALA A 247 3.69 -10.07 0.62
C ALA A 247 3.56 -11.10 -0.51
N ILE A 248 3.51 -12.38 -0.12
CA ILE A 248 3.33 -13.50 -1.04
C ILE A 248 2.14 -14.34 -0.59
N GLY A 249 1.23 -14.64 -1.52
CA GLY A 249 -0.02 -15.33 -1.23
C GLY A 249 -1.08 -14.40 -0.64
N GLY A 250 -1.99 -14.99 0.12
CA GLY A 250 -3.01 -14.23 0.84
C GLY A 250 -4.33 -14.05 0.10
N ILE A 251 -5.32 -13.54 0.83
CA ILE A 251 -6.70 -13.40 0.34
C ILE A 251 -6.86 -12.40 -0.81
N TYR A 252 -5.88 -11.50 -1.02
CA TYR A 252 -5.98 -10.43 -1.99
C TYR A 252 -5.79 -10.91 -3.43
N ASP A 253 -4.80 -11.79 -3.69
CA ASP A 253 -4.50 -12.33 -5.04
C ASP A 253 -4.46 -13.88 -5.07
N GLY A 254 -4.60 -14.53 -3.91
CA GLY A 254 -4.50 -15.98 -3.74
C GLY A 254 -3.06 -16.48 -3.76
N ASP A 255 -2.88 -17.80 -3.73
CA ASP A 255 -1.56 -18.42 -3.67
C ASP A 255 -0.83 -18.32 -5.00
N PRO A 256 0.53 -18.23 -4.99
CA PRO A 256 1.36 -18.31 -6.18
C PRO A 256 1.11 -19.62 -6.96
N ASP A 257 1.11 -19.51 -8.28
CA ASP A 257 1.02 -20.66 -9.19
C ASP A 257 2.20 -20.71 -10.15
N SER A 258 2.09 -21.45 -11.23
CA SER A 258 3.16 -21.58 -12.23
C SER A 258 3.47 -20.29 -13.01
N SER A 259 2.62 -19.27 -12.94
CA SER A 259 2.88 -17.96 -13.53
C SER A 259 3.87 -17.12 -12.71
N THR A 260 4.09 -17.46 -11.45
CA THR A 260 4.92 -16.69 -10.51
C THR A 260 6.33 -17.25 -10.47
N ILE A 261 7.28 -16.48 -10.96
CA ILE A 261 8.71 -16.85 -10.99
C ILE A 261 9.42 -16.09 -9.86
N PHE A 262 10.12 -16.82 -9.00
CA PHE A 262 10.92 -16.25 -7.92
C PHE A 262 12.42 -16.21 -8.27
N PRO A 263 13.20 -15.25 -7.72
CA PRO A 263 12.77 -14.21 -6.77
C PRO A 263 11.91 -13.13 -7.44
N GLN A 264 11.05 -12.48 -6.61
CA GLN A 264 10.33 -11.26 -6.98
C GLN A 264 10.98 -10.08 -6.26
N GLU A 265 11.06 -8.93 -6.91
CA GLU A 265 11.69 -7.74 -6.35
C GLU A 265 10.83 -6.50 -6.54
N MET A 266 10.71 -5.72 -5.49
CA MET A 266 10.23 -4.34 -5.50
C MET A 266 11.42 -3.42 -5.26
N GLN A 267 11.59 -2.39 -6.09
CA GLN A 267 12.65 -1.39 -5.97
C GLN A 267 12.05 -0.04 -5.60
N VAL A 268 12.56 0.60 -4.56
CA VAL A 268 12.11 1.91 -4.08
C VAL A 268 13.26 2.88 -4.23
N ASP A 269 13.11 3.87 -5.10
CA ASP A 269 14.11 4.93 -5.36
C ASP A 269 14.12 5.95 -4.21
N TYR A 270 12.95 6.40 -3.79
CA TYR A 270 12.83 7.24 -2.61
C TYR A 270 11.47 7.10 -1.92
N VAL A 271 11.44 7.53 -0.68
CA VAL A 271 10.21 7.81 0.08
C VAL A 271 10.34 9.20 0.68
N SER A 272 9.30 10.02 0.56
CA SER A 272 9.28 11.36 1.14
C SER A 272 7.97 11.71 1.82
N VAL A 273 8.06 12.60 2.80
CA VAL A 273 6.93 13.19 3.52
C VAL A 273 7.06 14.70 3.46
N SER A 274 5.97 15.37 3.07
CA SER A 274 5.89 16.82 3.06
C SER A 274 4.70 17.29 3.88
N LYS A 275 4.82 18.43 4.53
CA LYS A 275 3.70 19.15 5.18
C LYS A 275 3.22 20.30 4.32
N LEU A 276 2.04 20.83 4.61
CA LEU A 276 1.61 22.09 4.01
C LEU A 276 2.56 23.22 4.45
N GLY A 277 3.16 23.90 3.48
CA GLY A 277 3.96 25.08 3.72
C GLY A 277 3.11 26.18 4.37
N GLY A 278 3.66 26.87 5.36
CA GLY A 278 2.99 28.01 5.97
C GLY A 278 2.81 29.16 4.95
N THR A 279 1.64 29.76 4.92
CA THR A 279 1.39 31.02 4.23
C THR A 279 2.06 32.18 4.97
#